data_c538e5d78c3c64f0e6b3c327eec3bfe6
#
_entry.id   c538e5d78c3c64f0e6b3c327eec3bfe6
#
_cell.length_a   1.000
_cell.length_b   1.000
_cell.length_c   1.000
_cell.angle_alpha   90.00
_cell.angle_beta   90.00
_cell.angle_gamma   90.00
#
_symmetry.space_group_name_H-M   'P 1'
#
loop_
_entity.id
_entity.type
_entity.pdbx_description
1 polymer ?
#
loop_
_entity_poly.entity_id
_entity_poly.type
_entity_poly.pdbx_seq_one_letter_code
_entity_poly.pdbx_strand_id
1 'polypeptide(L)'
;MVDAAGRWLLPGMIDDQVHFREPGLTHKGDIASESAAAVAGGLTSFMDMPNTNPPTLDSTILEAKYELARGRAWANYGFYHGASNDNLEAIRQLDPKKAPGVKVFMGASTGNMLVDNPETLDAIFRECPTPIITHCEDTPMIDANLKAFQEKYGDALTPDMHPDIRSREACIKSTRLALSLARKHGTRLHVLHISTADELALFEKGPLIRADGSRKQITAETCVHFLHFARPDYATKGNLIKCNPAIKDCLLYTSDAADDTPC
;
A
#
# COMPACT_ATOMS: atom_id res chain seq x y z
N MET A 1 -34.85 -18.11 -5.71
CA MET A 1 -34.41 -17.37 -6.91
C MET A 1 -34.50 -15.88 -6.57
N VAL A 2 -33.45 -15.10 -6.78
CA VAL A 2 -33.45 -13.65 -6.55
C VAL A 2 -33.56 -12.96 -7.91
N ASP A 3 -34.57 -12.11 -8.09
CA ASP A 3 -34.72 -11.31 -9.29
C ASP A 3 -33.79 -10.08 -9.18
N ALA A 4 -32.82 -9.96 -10.07
CA ALA A 4 -31.89 -8.84 -10.10
C ALA A 4 -32.51 -7.55 -10.69
N ALA A 5 -33.75 -7.63 -11.24
CA ALA A 5 -34.48 -6.50 -11.83
C ALA A 5 -33.63 -5.72 -12.85
N GLY A 6 -32.92 -6.43 -13.73
CA GLY A 6 -32.05 -5.87 -14.77
C GLY A 6 -30.67 -5.38 -14.26
N ARG A 7 -30.34 -5.52 -13.00
CA ARG A 7 -29.02 -5.18 -12.45
C ARG A 7 -28.00 -6.27 -12.77
N TRP A 8 -26.74 -5.89 -12.86
CA TRP A 8 -25.64 -6.82 -13.04
C TRP A 8 -25.28 -7.48 -11.71
N LEU A 9 -25.03 -8.79 -11.75
CA LEU A 9 -24.43 -9.52 -10.66
C LEU A 9 -22.93 -9.63 -10.96
N LEU A 10 -22.12 -8.93 -10.18
CA LEU A 10 -20.66 -8.94 -10.30
C LEU A 10 -20.05 -9.73 -9.13
N PRO A 11 -18.85 -10.33 -9.30
CA PRO A 11 -18.07 -10.81 -8.16
C PRO A 11 -17.85 -9.66 -7.17
N GLY A 12 -17.85 -9.97 -5.87
CA GLY A 12 -17.51 -8.99 -4.85
C GLY A 12 -16.06 -8.54 -5.00
N MET A 13 -15.83 -7.24 -4.85
CA MET A 13 -14.48 -6.67 -4.91
C MET A 13 -13.63 -7.11 -3.72
N ILE A 14 -12.32 -7.17 -3.93
CA ILE A 14 -11.31 -7.39 -2.90
C ILE A 14 -10.49 -6.11 -2.79
N ASP A 15 -10.40 -5.54 -1.58
CA ASP A 15 -9.48 -4.45 -1.29
C ASP A 15 -8.23 -5.04 -0.62
N ASP A 16 -7.12 -5.01 -1.31
CA ASP A 16 -5.87 -5.58 -0.84
C ASP A 16 -5.00 -4.59 -0.06
N GLN A 17 -5.51 -3.37 0.19
CA GLN A 17 -4.83 -2.35 0.97
C GLN A 17 -5.77 -1.55 1.86
N VAL A 18 -6.08 -2.05 3.06
CA VAL A 18 -6.82 -1.26 4.05
C VAL A 18 -6.01 -1.00 5.32
N HIS A 19 -6.38 0.05 6.04
CA HIS A 19 -5.84 0.42 7.34
C HIS A 19 -6.98 0.56 8.36
N PHE A 20 -7.48 -0.55 8.89
CA PHE A 20 -8.59 -0.56 9.85
C PHE A 20 -8.16 -0.20 11.28
N ARG A 21 -6.84 -0.07 11.50
CA ARG A 21 -6.24 0.54 12.70
C ARG A 21 -6.38 -0.26 13.99
N GLU A 22 -7.01 -1.40 13.99
CA GLU A 22 -7.09 -2.30 15.15
C GLU A 22 -6.05 -3.42 15.04
N PRO A 23 -5.29 -3.70 16.12
CA PRO A 23 -5.41 -3.16 17.49
C PRO A 23 -4.74 -1.78 17.70
N GLY A 24 -5.10 -1.14 18.81
CA GLY A 24 -4.35 -0.03 19.43
C GLY A 24 -4.57 1.37 18.85
N LEU A 25 -5.21 1.50 17.68
CA LEU A 25 -5.49 2.78 17.05
C LEU A 25 -6.99 2.98 16.74
N THR A 26 -7.84 2.36 17.54
CA THR A 26 -9.30 2.27 17.36
C THR A 26 -10.05 3.61 17.43
N HIS A 27 -9.38 4.67 17.88
CA HIS A 27 -9.89 6.04 17.77
C HIS A 27 -9.98 6.54 16.31
N LYS A 28 -9.37 5.83 15.36
CA LYS A 28 -9.43 6.12 13.91
C LYS A 28 -10.40 5.20 13.17
N GLY A 29 -10.60 3.99 13.67
CA GLY A 29 -11.43 2.95 13.10
C GLY A 29 -11.14 1.60 13.72
N ASP A 30 -12.05 0.65 13.60
CA ASP A 30 -11.89 -0.73 14.06
C ASP A 30 -12.35 -1.74 13.00
N ILE A 31 -12.04 -3.01 13.22
CA ILE A 31 -12.35 -4.07 12.25
C ILE A 31 -13.85 -4.19 11.99
N ALA A 32 -14.69 -3.99 13.01
CA ALA A 32 -16.14 -4.15 12.85
C ALA A 32 -16.75 -2.99 12.03
N SER A 33 -16.43 -1.75 12.40
CA SER A 33 -16.96 -0.56 11.73
C SER A 33 -16.44 -0.44 10.28
N GLU A 34 -15.14 -0.64 10.09
CA GLU A 34 -14.50 -0.47 8.78
C GLU A 34 -14.86 -1.60 7.81
N SER A 35 -14.98 -2.84 8.29
CA SER A 35 -15.45 -3.94 7.45
C SER A 35 -16.95 -3.81 7.08
N ALA A 36 -17.78 -3.24 7.96
CA ALA A 36 -19.16 -2.89 7.62
C ALA A 36 -19.23 -1.81 6.52
N ALA A 37 -18.38 -0.77 6.63
CA ALA A 37 -18.26 0.26 5.60
C ALA A 37 -17.77 -0.33 4.26
N ALA A 38 -16.79 -1.24 4.31
CA ALA A 38 -16.30 -1.95 3.13
C ALA A 38 -17.42 -2.73 2.41
N VAL A 39 -18.21 -3.51 3.17
CA VAL A 39 -19.37 -4.25 2.61
C VAL A 39 -20.42 -3.29 2.03
N ALA A 40 -20.69 -2.18 2.71
CA ALA A 40 -21.62 -1.15 2.18
C ALA A 40 -21.12 -0.54 0.86
N GLY A 41 -19.80 -0.49 0.65
CA GLY A 41 -19.15 -0.08 -0.60
C GLY A 41 -19.08 -1.16 -1.68
N GLY A 42 -19.53 -2.39 -1.40
CA GLY A 42 -19.53 -3.51 -2.36
C GLY A 42 -18.31 -4.43 -2.28
N LEU A 43 -17.47 -4.27 -1.27
CA LEU A 43 -16.34 -5.15 -1.00
C LEU A 43 -16.81 -6.42 -0.28
N THR A 44 -16.25 -7.56 -0.65
CA THR A 44 -16.53 -8.86 0.01
C THR A 44 -15.30 -9.42 0.72
N SER A 45 -14.14 -8.83 0.49
CA SER A 45 -12.89 -9.24 1.12
C SER A 45 -11.95 -8.03 1.30
N PHE A 46 -11.12 -8.06 2.33
CA PHE A 46 -10.09 -7.05 2.54
C PHE A 46 -8.78 -7.65 3.06
N MET A 47 -7.68 -6.94 2.86
CA MET A 47 -6.37 -7.27 3.42
C MET A 47 -5.85 -6.07 4.21
N ASP A 48 -5.72 -6.22 5.53
CA ASP A 48 -5.38 -5.11 6.42
C ASP A 48 -3.89 -5.05 6.74
N MET A 49 -3.37 -3.83 6.76
CA MET A 49 -1.97 -3.52 6.94
C MET A 49 -1.47 -3.75 8.36
N PRO A 50 -0.15 -4.04 8.53
CA PRO A 50 0.43 -4.45 9.81
C PRO A 50 0.76 -3.29 10.75
N ASN A 51 0.65 -2.02 10.33
CA ASN A 51 1.06 -0.84 11.11
C ASN A 51 -0.01 -0.44 12.15
N THR A 52 -0.23 -1.32 13.09
CA THR A 52 -1.12 -1.20 14.26
C THR A 52 -0.30 -1.03 15.54
N ASN A 53 -0.91 -1.06 16.71
CA ASN A 53 -0.23 -1.01 17.98
C ASN A 53 -0.69 -2.15 18.92
N PRO A 54 0.11 -3.20 19.11
CA PRO A 54 1.46 -3.41 18.54
C PRO A 54 1.42 -3.62 17.01
N PRO A 55 2.55 -3.37 16.30
CA PRO A 55 2.68 -3.69 14.89
C PRO A 55 2.76 -5.22 14.69
N THR A 56 2.22 -5.72 13.59
CA THR A 56 2.15 -7.15 13.29
C THR A 56 3.50 -7.65 12.73
N LEU A 57 4.51 -7.85 13.60
CA LEU A 57 5.89 -8.18 13.23
C LEU A 57 6.30 -9.63 13.51
N ASP A 58 5.40 -10.43 14.06
CA ASP A 58 5.60 -11.85 14.31
C ASP A 58 4.29 -12.65 14.16
N SER A 59 4.41 -13.99 14.15
CA SER A 59 3.27 -14.88 13.96
C SER A 59 2.28 -14.83 15.13
N THR A 60 2.72 -14.54 16.35
CA THR A 60 1.84 -14.48 17.52
C THR A 60 0.91 -13.28 17.44
N ILE A 61 1.45 -12.11 17.07
CA ILE A 61 0.65 -10.90 16.87
C ILE A 61 -0.28 -11.06 15.66
N LEU A 62 0.21 -11.71 14.59
CA LEU A 62 -0.62 -12.01 13.42
C LEU A 62 -1.83 -12.89 13.79
N GLU A 63 -1.62 -13.96 14.55
CA GLU A 63 -2.69 -14.84 15.03
C GLU A 63 -3.67 -14.09 15.96
N ALA A 64 -3.15 -13.28 16.87
CA ALA A 64 -4.00 -12.45 17.73
C ALA A 64 -4.89 -11.50 16.92
N LYS A 65 -4.38 -10.95 15.82
CA LYS A 65 -5.17 -10.08 14.92
C LYS A 65 -6.28 -10.86 14.20
N TYR A 66 -6.03 -12.11 13.78
CA TYR A 66 -7.06 -13.00 13.25
C TYR A 66 -8.15 -13.30 14.29
N GLU A 67 -7.78 -13.53 15.56
CA GLU A 67 -8.75 -13.74 16.63
C GLU A 67 -9.57 -12.48 16.92
N LEU A 68 -8.99 -11.28 16.85
CA LEU A 68 -9.73 -10.02 16.97
C LEU A 68 -10.80 -9.85 15.89
N ALA A 69 -10.56 -10.34 14.68
CA ALA A 69 -11.52 -10.25 13.59
C ALA A 69 -12.63 -11.29 13.65
N ARG A 70 -12.36 -12.41 14.33
CA ARG A 70 -13.29 -13.55 14.40
C ARG A 70 -14.65 -13.15 14.99
N GLY A 71 -15.72 -13.34 14.20
CA GLY A 71 -17.09 -13.01 14.59
C GLY A 71 -17.40 -11.51 14.66
N ARG A 72 -16.45 -10.64 14.25
CA ARG A 72 -16.62 -9.19 14.22
C ARG A 72 -16.55 -8.61 12.81
N ALA A 73 -15.69 -9.17 11.95
CA ALA A 73 -15.57 -8.73 10.56
C ALA A 73 -16.81 -9.12 9.74
N TRP A 74 -17.31 -8.21 8.94
CA TRP A 74 -18.47 -8.39 8.04
C TRP A 74 -18.09 -8.94 6.67
N ALA A 75 -16.79 -8.91 6.31
CA ALA A 75 -16.24 -9.42 5.07
C ALA A 75 -15.18 -10.49 5.34
N ASN A 76 -14.75 -11.20 4.30
CA ASN A 76 -13.56 -12.06 4.40
C ASN A 76 -12.32 -11.18 4.64
N TYR A 77 -11.34 -11.72 5.36
CA TYR A 77 -10.19 -10.93 5.77
C TYR A 77 -8.87 -11.68 5.68
N GLY A 78 -7.83 -10.94 5.39
CA GLY A 78 -6.43 -11.33 5.52
C GLY A 78 -5.66 -10.23 6.24
N PHE A 79 -4.55 -10.59 6.89
CA PHE A 79 -3.68 -9.64 7.57
C PHE A 79 -2.24 -9.81 7.10
N TYR A 80 -1.63 -8.70 6.69
CA TYR A 80 -0.23 -8.70 6.31
C TYR A 80 0.68 -8.83 7.51
N HIS A 81 1.75 -9.61 7.34
CA HIS A 81 2.90 -9.56 8.21
C HIS A 81 3.75 -8.33 7.87
N GLY A 82 4.25 -7.63 8.87
CA GLY A 82 5.10 -6.45 8.68
C GLY A 82 6.59 -6.79 8.68
N ALA A 83 7.36 -6.02 7.92
CA ALA A 83 8.81 -6.03 8.00
C ALA A 83 9.33 -4.90 8.89
N SER A 84 10.49 -5.11 9.50
CA SER A 84 11.33 -4.12 10.17
C SER A 84 12.80 -4.43 9.92
N ASN A 85 13.70 -3.55 10.35
CA ASN A 85 15.13 -3.83 10.28
C ASN A 85 15.57 -5.04 11.13
N ASP A 86 14.73 -5.48 12.08
CA ASP A 86 15.14 -6.42 13.15
C ASP A 86 14.39 -7.76 13.12
N ASN A 87 13.39 -7.97 12.22
CA ASN A 87 12.52 -9.16 12.26
C ASN A 87 12.69 -10.13 11.08
N LEU A 88 13.85 -10.13 10.42
CA LEU A 88 14.12 -11.02 9.27
C LEU A 88 13.88 -12.49 9.59
N GLU A 89 14.23 -12.94 10.79
CA GLU A 89 14.03 -14.34 11.21
C GLU A 89 12.53 -14.69 11.31
N ALA A 90 11.70 -13.80 11.82
CA ALA A 90 10.25 -13.98 11.84
C ALA A 90 9.66 -14.06 10.43
N ILE A 91 10.21 -13.28 9.48
CA ILE A 91 9.82 -13.33 8.07
C ILE A 91 10.18 -14.68 7.44
N ARG A 92 11.39 -15.21 7.69
CA ARG A 92 11.82 -16.53 7.19
C ARG A 92 10.91 -17.66 7.65
N GLN A 93 10.44 -17.59 8.90
CA GLN A 93 9.60 -18.61 9.54
C GLN A 93 8.11 -18.43 9.25
N LEU A 94 7.71 -17.40 8.50
CA LEU A 94 6.31 -17.13 8.20
C LEU A 94 5.70 -18.26 7.38
N ASP A 95 4.59 -18.83 7.85
CA ASP A 95 3.78 -19.74 7.05
C ASP A 95 3.07 -18.95 5.91
N PRO A 96 3.37 -19.27 4.63
CA PRO A 96 2.77 -18.57 3.50
C PRO A 96 1.24 -18.68 3.39
N LYS A 97 0.64 -19.60 4.15
CA LYS A 97 -0.82 -19.77 4.21
C LYS A 97 -1.49 -18.84 5.21
N LYS A 98 -0.73 -18.23 6.10
CA LYS A 98 -1.24 -17.40 7.20
C LYS A 98 -1.23 -15.90 6.89
N ALA A 99 -0.50 -15.46 5.87
CA ALA A 99 -0.47 -14.07 5.47
C ALA A 99 -0.51 -13.95 3.94
N PRO A 100 -1.26 -12.99 3.37
CA PRO A 100 -1.26 -12.72 1.94
C PRO A 100 0.09 -12.24 1.43
N GLY A 101 0.91 -11.67 2.31
CA GLY A 101 2.25 -11.19 2.00
C GLY A 101 2.94 -10.50 3.17
N VAL A 102 4.16 -10.04 2.92
CA VAL A 102 4.94 -9.23 3.86
C VAL A 102 4.94 -7.78 3.39
N LYS A 103 4.42 -6.89 4.24
CA LYS A 103 4.44 -5.44 4.00
C LYS A 103 5.78 -4.85 4.39
N VAL A 104 6.42 -4.17 3.44
CA VAL A 104 7.68 -3.43 3.62
C VAL A 104 7.42 -1.94 3.41
N PHE A 105 7.69 -1.13 4.42
CA PHE A 105 7.73 0.30 4.30
C PHE A 105 9.16 0.73 3.93
N MET A 106 9.36 1.12 2.68
CA MET A 106 10.64 1.66 2.18
C MET A 106 10.73 3.18 2.42
N GLY A 107 9.69 3.76 3.02
CA GLY A 107 9.58 5.17 3.42
C GLY A 107 8.27 5.42 4.15
N ALA A 108 8.12 6.63 4.71
CA ALA A 108 6.87 7.12 5.33
C ALA A 108 6.26 6.22 6.41
N SER A 109 7.07 5.44 7.10
CA SER A 109 6.59 4.59 8.19
C SER A 109 6.60 5.33 9.53
N THR A 110 5.73 4.88 10.42
CA THR A 110 5.71 5.27 11.84
C THR A 110 6.20 4.10 12.70
N GLY A 111 6.89 4.41 13.79
CA GLY A 111 7.44 3.40 14.68
C GLY A 111 8.60 2.61 14.05
N ASN A 112 8.76 1.35 14.44
CA ASN A 112 9.88 0.47 14.03
C ASN A 112 9.61 -0.31 12.74
N MET A 113 8.79 0.22 11.82
CA MET A 113 8.45 -0.50 10.59
C MET A 113 9.11 0.07 9.32
N LEU A 114 9.94 1.10 9.46
CA LEU A 114 10.76 1.56 8.35
C LEU A 114 11.89 0.56 8.11
N VAL A 115 12.04 0.08 6.88
CA VAL A 115 13.16 -0.77 6.46
C VAL A 115 14.08 0.07 5.60
N ASP A 116 15.04 0.71 6.22
CA ASP A 116 16.02 1.62 5.61
C ASP A 116 17.44 1.08 5.59
N ASN A 117 17.71 -0.03 6.29
CA ASN A 117 18.99 -0.74 6.19
C ASN A 117 19.05 -1.51 4.86
N PRO A 118 20.01 -1.21 3.95
CA PRO A 118 20.08 -1.83 2.64
C PRO A 118 20.33 -3.35 2.67
N GLU A 119 21.13 -3.82 3.64
CA GLU A 119 21.46 -5.24 3.78
C GLU A 119 20.23 -6.02 4.25
N THR A 120 19.50 -5.49 5.24
CA THR A 120 18.25 -6.08 5.72
C THR A 120 17.19 -6.08 4.60
N LEU A 121 17.06 -4.99 3.86
CA LEU A 121 16.13 -4.90 2.75
C LEU A 121 16.45 -5.94 1.67
N ASP A 122 17.73 -6.07 1.27
CA ASP A 122 18.17 -7.08 0.30
C ASP A 122 17.88 -8.50 0.79
N ALA A 123 18.14 -8.77 2.10
CA ALA A 123 17.87 -10.08 2.70
C ALA A 123 16.37 -10.39 2.76
N ILE A 124 15.50 -9.42 3.07
CA ILE A 124 14.04 -9.59 3.04
C ILE A 124 13.59 -9.98 1.64
N PHE A 125 14.05 -9.27 0.60
CA PHE A 125 13.70 -9.61 -0.78
C PHE A 125 14.20 -10.99 -1.21
N ARG A 126 15.37 -11.42 -0.73
CA ARG A 126 15.93 -12.74 -1.04
C ARG A 126 15.19 -13.88 -0.37
N GLU A 127 14.70 -13.69 0.86
CA GLU A 127 14.35 -14.79 1.76
C GLU A 127 12.85 -14.85 2.13
N CYS A 128 12.07 -13.82 1.77
CA CYS A 128 10.65 -13.78 2.07
C CYS A 128 9.90 -14.91 1.34
N PRO A 129 9.15 -15.79 2.05
CA PRO A 129 8.45 -16.92 1.45
C PRO A 129 7.14 -16.55 0.76
N THR A 130 6.66 -15.31 0.94
CA THR A 130 5.40 -14.79 0.40
C THR A 130 5.65 -13.64 -0.59
N PRO A 131 4.62 -13.11 -1.27
CA PRO A 131 4.77 -11.83 -1.96
C PRO A 131 5.22 -10.72 -1.01
N ILE A 132 6.05 -9.82 -1.50
CA ILE A 132 6.41 -8.58 -0.82
C ILE A 132 5.51 -7.46 -1.34
N ILE A 133 4.95 -6.68 -0.41
CA ILE A 133 4.05 -5.56 -0.70
C ILE A 133 4.75 -4.28 -0.19
N THR A 134 5.00 -3.31 -1.08
CA THR A 134 5.83 -2.16 -0.71
C THR A 134 5.08 -0.83 -0.74
N HIS A 135 5.35 0.01 0.27
CA HIS A 135 5.17 1.45 0.19
C HIS A 135 6.50 2.07 -0.28
N CYS A 136 6.48 2.72 -1.43
CA CYS A 136 7.69 3.21 -2.09
C CYS A 136 7.77 4.74 -2.05
N GLU A 137 8.52 5.26 -1.09
CA GLU A 137 8.97 6.65 -1.01
C GLU A 137 10.40 6.70 -0.45
N ASP A 138 11.22 7.62 -0.95
CA ASP A 138 12.61 7.78 -0.50
C ASP A 138 12.67 8.76 0.67
N THR A 139 12.80 8.25 1.90
CA THR A 139 12.81 9.06 3.12
C THR A 139 13.91 10.14 3.13
N PRO A 140 15.17 9.85 2.77
CA PRO A 140 16.21 10.89 2.74
C PRO A 140 15.88 12.08 1.82
N MET A 141 15.25 11.80 0.67
CA MET A 141 14.83 12.87 -0.25
C MET A 141 13.67 13.68 0.33
N ILE A 142 12.70 13.01 0.96
CA ILE A 142 11.57 13.68 1.62
C ILE A 142 12.06 14.56 2.75
N ASP A 143 12.97 14.09 3.58
CA ASP A 143 13.52 14.84 4.72
C ASP A 143 14.31 16.07 4.25
N ALA A 144 15.11 15.92 3.18
CA ALA A 144 15.81 17.04 2.57
C ALA A 144 14.84 18.10 2.00
N ASN A 145 13.79 17.66 1.30
CA ASN A 145 12.74 18.54 0.80
C ASN A 145 12.00 19.24 1.95
N LEU A 146 11.59 18.49 2.99
CA LEU A 146 10.90 19.04 4.14
C LEU A 146 11.75 20.13 4.83
N LYS A 147 13.04 19.85 5.04
CA LYS A 147 13.97 20.82 5.63
C LYS A 147 14.05 22.07 4.79
N ALA A 148 14.23 21.97 3.47
CA ALA A 148 14.30 23.11 2.57
C ALA A 148 13.01 23.94 2.57
N PHE A 149 11.85 23.29 2.64
CA PHE A 149 10.56 23.96 2.74
C PHE A 149 10.37 24.64 4.09
N GLN A 150 10.78 24.00 5.20
CA GLN A 150 10.77 24.62 6.53
C GLN A 150 11.67 25.85 6.63
N GLU A 151 12.87 25.79 6.07
CA GLU A 151 13.80 26.93 6.01
C GLU A 151 13.23 28.09 5.20
N LYS A 152 12.50 27.81 4.12
CA LYS A 152 11.94 28.81 3.22
C LYS A 152 10.63 29.42 3.72
N TYR A 153 9.75 28.62 4.29
CA TYR A 153 8.36 28.99 4.58
C TYR A 153 8.04 29.03 6.08
N GLY A 154 8.86 28.40 6.97
CA GLY A 154 8.60 28.35 8.40
C GLY A 154 7.20 27.83 8.73
N ASP A 155 6.46 28.60 9.50
CA ASP A 155 5.07 28.29 9.90
C ASP A 155 4.04 28.50 8.78
N ALA A 156 4.44 29.03 7.63
CA ALA A 156 3.58 29.25 6.47
C ALA A 156 3.47 28.02 5.54
N LEU A 157 3.89 26.84 6.02
CA LEU A 157 3.70 25.60 5.27
C LEU A 157 2.20 25.28 5.11
N THR A 158 1.80 25.05 3.87
CA THR A 158 0.41 24.75 3.49
C THR A 158 0.27 23.36 2.89
N PRO A 159 -0.92 22.74 2.90
CA PRO A 159 -1.12 21.40 2.38
C PRO A 159 -0.76 21.22 0.90
N ASP A 160 -0.87 22.25 0.07
CA ASP A 160 -0.53 22.22 -1.36
C ASP A 160 0.99 22.08 -1.62
N MET A 161 1.83 22.28 -0.59
CA MET A 161 3.27 22.02 -0.64
C MET A 161 3.61 20.55 -0.37
N HIS A 162 2.66 19.77 0.12
CA HIS A 162 2.87 18.36 0.45
C HIS A 162 3.38 17.52 -0.73
N PRO A 163 2.87 17.66 -1.97
CA PRO A 163 3.38 16.94 -3.14
C PRO A 163 4.79 17.37 -3.58
N ASP A 164 5.28 18.53 -3.20
CA ASP A 164 6.66 18.94 -3.47
C ASP A 164 7.62 18.35 -2.43
N ILE A 165 7.18 18.27 -1.18
CA ILE A 165 7.95 17.64 -0.10
C ILE A 165 8.02 16.12 -0.34
N ARG A 166 6.89 15.47 -0.58
CA ARG A 166 6.79 14.05 -0.94
C ARG A 166 6.72 13.91 -2.46
N SER A 167 7.86 14.20 -3.08
CA SER A 167 7.96 14.46 -4.49
C SER A 167 7.76 13.20 -5.35
N ARG A 168 7.50 13.44 -6.63
CA ARG A 168 7.44 12.43 -7.69
C ARG A 168 8.74 11.61 -7.75
N GLU A 169 9.89 12.31 -7.65
CA GLU A 169 11.22 11.71 -7.70
C GLU A 169 11.47 10.76 -6.52
N ALA A 170 10.95 11.08 -5.33
CA ALA A 170 11.03 10.20 -4.16
C ALA A 170 10.27 8.88 -4.38
N CYS A 171 9.08 8.92 -5.00
CA CYS A 171 8.34 7.72 -5.37
C CYS A 171 9.11 6.91 -6.42
N ILE A 172 9.51 7.52 -7.53
CA ILE A 172 10.21 6.85 -8.65
C ILE A 172 11.52 6.19 -8.17
N LYS A 173 12.31 6.89 -7.35
CA LYS A 173 13.58 6.37 -6.84
C LYS A 173 13.36 5.12 -5.99
N SER A 174 12.41 5.16 -5.06
CA SER A 174 12.10 4.03 -4.19
C SER A 174 11.47 2.86 -4.96
N THR A 175 10.54 3.14 -5.88
CA THR A 175 9.95 2.13 -6.76
C THR A 175 11.02 1.42 -7.62
N ARG A 176 11.95 2.16 -8.22
CA ARG A 176 13.08 1.57 -8.96
C ARG A 176 13.94 0.65 -8.10
N LEU A 177 14.21 1.01 -6.85
CA LEU A 177 14.95 0.17 -5.91
C LEU A 177 14.18 -1.14 -5.64
N ALA A 178 12.88 -1.06 -5.31
CA ALA A 178 12.04 -2.25 -5.09
C ALA A 178 12.03 -3.18 -6.30
N LEU A 179 11.86 -2.62 -7.51
CA LEU A 179 11.88 -3.38 -8.77
C LEU A 179 13.24 -4.05 -9.01
N SER A 180 14.35 -3.37 -8.71
CA SER A 180 15.68 -3.92 -8.89
C SER A 180 15.93 -5.11 -7.97
N LEU A 181 15.53 -4.99 -6.70
CA LEU A 181 15.64 -6.07 -5.71
C LEU A 181 14.74 -7.27 -6.06
N ALA A 182 13.51 -7.01 -6.49
CA ALA A 182 12.60 -8.07 -6.91
C ALA A 182 13.14 -8.86 -8.11
N ARG A 183 13.68 -8.15 -9.11
CA ARG A 183 14.31 -8.80 -10.28
C ARG A 183 15.56 -9.58 -9.92
N LYS A 184 16.40 -9.00 -9.04
CA LYS A 184 17.65 -9.64 -8.56
C LYS A 184 17.39 -10.98 -7.90
N HIS A 185 16.35 -11.08 -7.07
CA HIS A 185 16.08 -12.24 -6.24
C HIS A 185 14.94 -13.13 -6.78
N GLY A 186 14.27 -12.75 -7.86
CA GLY A 186 13.10 -13.49 -8.36
C GLY A 186 11.87 -13.35 -7.46
N THR A 187 11.83 -12.35 -6.59
CA THR A 187 10.79 -12.14 -5.57
C THR A 187 9.50 -11.66 -6.21
N ARG A 188 8.37 -12.18 -5.77
CA ARG A 188 7.06 -11.64 -6.14
C ARG A 188 6.86 -10.31 -5.42
N LEU A 189 6.67 -9.25 -6.19
CA LEU A 189 6.50 -7.88 -5.68
C LEU A 189 5.17 -7.30 -6.10
N HIS A 190 4.50 -6.63 -5.16
CA HIS A 190 3.38 -5.75 -5.43
C HIS A 190 3.68 -4.35 -4.89
N VAL A 191 3.66 -3.35 -5.76
CA VAL A 191 3.89 -1.95 -5.39
C VAL A 191 2.54 -1.28 -5.17
N LEU A 192 2.31 -0.82 -3.94
CA LEU A 192 1.05 -0.23 -3.52
C LEU A 192 0.89 1.21 -4.05
N HIS A 193 -0.36 1.62 -4.20
CA HIS A 193 -0.80 3.03 -4.33
C HIS A 193 0.10 3.90 -5.21
N ILE A 194 0.37 3.48 -6.44
CA ILE A 194 1.06 4.30 -7.45
C ILE A 194 0.38 5.66 -7.54
N SER A 195 1.14 6.73 -7.40
CA SER A 195 0.62 8.10 -7.34
C SER A 195 1.15 9.00 -8.45
N THR A 196 1.93 8.45 -9.40
CA THR A 196 2.50 9.18 -10.54
C THR A 196 2.37 8.38 -11.82
N ALA A 197 2.07 9.05 -12.94
CA ALA A 197 2.07 8.41 -14.25
C ALA A 197 3.47 7.93 -14.69
N ASP A 198 4.52 8.60 -14.21
CA ASP A 198 5.91 8.21 -14.52
C ASP A 198 6.27 6.83 -13.97
N GLU A 199 5.68 6.45 -12.84
CA GLU A 199 5.88 5.11 -12.27
C GLU A 199 5.26 4.02 -13.13
N LEU A 200 4.15 4.28 -13.84
CA LEU A 200 3.49 3.28 -14.69
C LEU A 200 4.43 2.73 -15.77
N ALA A 201 5.32 3.58 -16.31
CA ALA A 201 6.31 3.16 -17.31
C ALA A 201 7.36 2.16 -16.78
N LEU A 202 7.43 1.95 -15.47
CA LEU A 202 8.35 1.01 -14.83
C LEU A 202 7.80 -0.43 -14.82
N PHE A 203 6.50 -0.59 -15.05
CA PHE A 203 5.78 -1.87 -14.99
C PHE A 203 5.48 -2.45 -16.36
N GLU A 204 5.40 -3.77 -16.43
CA GLU A 204 5.01 -4.49 -17.62
C GLU A 204 3.49 -4.40 -17.83
N LYS A 205 3.05 -3.94 -19.01
CA LYS A 205 1.63 -3.90 -19.39
C LYS A 205 1.04 -5.31 -19.59
N GLY A 206 -0.30 -5.40 -19.60
CA GLY A 206 -1.04 -6.62 -19.92
C GLY A 206 -1.53 -7.41 -18.69
N PRO A 207 -2.20 -8.55 -18.87
CA PRO A 207 -2.91 -9.27 -17.81
C PRO A 207 -1.97 -9.85 -16.75
N LEU A 208 -2.49 -10.03 -15.52
CA LEU A 208 -1.76 -10.65 -14.40
C LEU A 208 -1.34 -12.10 -14.69
N ILE A 209 -2.16 -12.81 -15.43
CA ILE A 209 -1.87 -14.16 -15.93
C ILE A 209 -1.56 -14.05 -17.42
N ARG A 210 -0.35 -14.40 -17.83
CA ARG A 210 0.08 -14.37 -19.22
C ARG A 210 -0.59 -15.48 -20.02
N ALA A 211 -0.49 -15.39 -21.34
CA ALA A 211 -1.08 -16.39 -22.26
C ALA A 211 -0.52 -17.81 -22.06
N ASP A 212 0.69 -17.94 -21.54
CA ASP A 212 1.32 -19.22 -21.19
C ASP A 212 0.90 -19.76 -19.81
N GLY A 213 -0.02 -19.08 -19.11
CA GLY A 213 -0.49 -19.44 -17.78
C GLY A 213 0.42 -18.99 -16.64
N SER A 214 1.57 -18.39 -16.93
CA SER A 214 2.44 -17.83 -15.88
C SER A 214 1.87 -16.54 -15.30
N ARG A 215 2.18 -16.27 -14.01
CA ARG A 215 1.80 -15.03 -13.36
C ARG A 215 2.89 -13.99 -13.53
N LYS A 216 2.50 -12.71 -13.61
CA LYS A 216 3.46 -11.61 -13.46
C LYS A 216 4.17 -11.69 -12.11
N GLN A 217 5.49 -11.55 -12.13
CA GLN A 217 6.31 -11.47 -10.93
C GLN A 217 6.10 -10.17 -10.18
N ILE A 218 5.93 -9.06 -10.92
CA ILE A 218 5.84 -7.70 -10.39
C ILE A 218 4.51 -7.11 -10.85
N THR A 219 3.76 -6.57 -9.89
CA THR A 219 2.47 -5.92 -10.09
C THR A 219 2.42 -4.60 -9.33
N ALA A 220 1.45 -3.76 -9.62
CA ALA A 220 1.21 -2.51 -8.91
C ALA A 220 -0.29 -2.22 -8.86
N GLU A 221 -0.68 -1.35 -7.94
CA GLU A 221 -2.03 -0.84 -7.81
C GLU A 221 -2.03 0.69 -7.70
N THR A 222 -3.18 1.30 -7.89
CA THR A 222 -3.44 2.69 -7.51
C THR A 222 -4.74 2.78 -6.71
N CYS A 223 -4.91 3.85 -5.94
CA CYS A 223 -6.13 4.08 -5.19
C CYS A 223 -7.02 5.10 -5.89
N VAL A 224 -8.33 4.98 -5.70
CA VAL A 224 -9.34 5.85 -6.33
C VAL A 224 -9.09 7.33 -6.11
N HIS A 225 -8.54 7.73 -4.97
CA HIS A 225 -8.25 9.13 -4.68
C HIS A 225 -7.11 9.71 -5.56
N PHE A 226 -6.15 8.89 -6.03
CA PHE A 226 -5.12 9.32 -7.00
C PHE A 226 -5.66 9.43 -8.42
N LEU A 227 -6.80 8.80 -8.71
CA LEU A 227 -7.52 8.94 -9.97
C LEU A 227 -8.52 10.10 -9.96
N HIS A 228 -8.95 10.54 -8.76
CA HIS A 228 -10.01 11.54 -8.60
C HIS A 228 -9.48 12.93 -8.26
N PHE A 229 -8.52 13.02 -7.32
CA PHE A 229 -7.95 14.29 -6.87
C PHE A 229 -6.64 14.62 -7.58
N ALA A 230 -6.41 15.92 -7.76
CA ALA A 230 -5.18 16.46 -8.29
C ALA A 230 -4.68 17.63 -7.41
N ARG A 231 -3.47 18.10 -7.67
CA ARG A 231 -2.85 19.21 -6.92
C ARG A 231 -3.75 20.45 -6.73
N PRO A 232 -4.52 20.92 -7.75
CA PRO A 232 -5.40 22.07 -7.56
C PRO A 232 -6.45 21.88 -6.48
N ASP A 233 -6.85 20.64 -6.16
CA ASP A 233 -7.87 20.36 -5.15
C ASP A 233 -7.42 20.69 -3.72
N TYR A 234 -6.11 20.80 -3.47
CA TYR A 234 -5.60 21.27 -2.17
C TYR A 234 -6.10 22.67 -1.82
N ALA A 235 -6.36 23.53 -2.82
CA ALA A 235 -6.89 24.89 -2.58
C ALA A 235 -8.27 24.89 -1.89
N THR A 236 -9.08 23.85 -2.14
CA THR A 236 -10.43 23.74 -1.57
C THR A 236 -10.56 22.68 -0.49
N LYS A 237 -9.76 21.61 -0.57
CA LYS A 237 -9.81 20.44 0.33
C LYS A 237 -8.77 20.50 1.44
N GLY A 238 -7.64 21.17 1.24
CA GLY A 238 -6.58 21.31 2.22
C GLY A 238 -6.10 19.97 2.76
N ASN A 239 -6.09 19.82 4.08
CA ASN A 239 -5.65 18.60 4.77
C ASN A 239 -6.57 17.38 4.56
N LEU A 240 -7.79 17.56 4.06
CA LEU A 240 -8.74 16.45 3.85
C LEU A 240 -8.25 15.47 2.77
N ILE A 241 -7.41 15.92 1.85
CA ILE A 241 -6.81 15.06 0.81
C ILE A 241 -5.32 14.79 1.03
N LYS A 242 -4.78 15.18 2.19
CA LYS A 242 -3.38 14.94 2.52
C LYS A 242 -3.16 13.46 2.87
N CYS A 243 -2.47 12.74 2.00
CA CYS A 243 -2.12 11.32 2.18
C CYS A 243 -0.66 11.04 1.79
N ASN A 244 -0.21 9.82 2.01
CA ASN A 244 1.13 9.35 1.68
C ASN A 244 1.02 8.05 0.86
N PRO A 245 1.52 8.05 -0.40
CA PRO A 245 2.15 9.16 -1.13
C PRO A 245 1.20 10.35 -1.32
N ALA A 246 1.75 11.54 -1.59
CA ALA A 246 0.95 12.75 -1.78
C ALA A 246 0.12 12.68 -3.07
N ILE A 247 -1.08 13.31 -3.06
CA ILE A 247 -1.81 13.64 -4.29
C ILE A 247 -0.95 14.61 -5.11
N LYS A 248 -0.71 14.28 -6.38
CA LYS A 248 0.12 15.05 -7.32
C LYS A 248 -0.70 15.51 -8.52
N ASP A 249 -0.06 15.71 -9.65
CA ASP A 249 -0.74 16.13 -10.87
C ASP A 249 -1.52 14.98 -11.51
N CYS A 250 -2.67 15.29 -12.12
CA CYS A 250 -3.68 14.36 -12.61
C CYS A 250 -3.30 13.58 -13.88
N LEU A 251 -2.03 13.22 -14.06
CA LEU A 251 -1.61 12.45 -15.24
C LEU A 251 -2.02 10.98 -15.19
N LEU A 252 -2.35 10.43 -14.01
CA LEU A 252 -2.87 9.05 -13.90
C LEU A 252 -4.25 8.90 -14.56
N TYR A 253 -5.11 9.92 -14.45
CA TYR A 253 -6.45 9.90 -15.02
C TYR A 253 -6.45 9.98 -16.56
N THR A 254 -5.45 10.64 -17.15
CA THR A 254 -5.34 10.85 -18.60
C THR A 254 -4.47 9.82 -19.31
N SER A 255 -3.82 8.92 -18.58
CA SER A 255 -3.10 7.81 -19.17
C SER A 255 -4.06 6.66 -19.46
N ASP A 256 -3.95 6.04 -20.64
CA ASP A 256 -4.68 4.81 -21.04
C ASP A 256 -4.52 3.62 -20.07
N ALA A 257 -3.79 3.81 -18.99
CA ALA A 257 -3.56 2.80 -17.97
C ALA A 257 -4.85 2.36 -17.25
N ALA A 258 -5.87 3.22 -17.18
CA ALA A 258 -7.17 2.86 -16.62
C ALA A 258 -7.97 1.93 -17.54
N ASP A 259 -7.73 1.98 -18.86
CA ASP A 259 -8.40 1.13 -19.84
C ASP A 259 -7.64 -0.20 -20.09
N ASP A 260 -6.34 -0.24 -19.79
CA ASP A 260 -5.47 -1.39 -20.10
C ASP A 260 -5.18 -2.32 -18.90
N THR A 261 -5.60 -1.96 -17.69
CA THR A 261 -5.42 -2.81 -16.50
C THR A 261 -6.76 -3.06 -15.84
N PRO A 262 -7.35 -4.24 -16.00
CA PRO A 262 -8.33 -4.69 -15.03
C PRO A 262 -7.59 -4.78 -13.67
N CYS A 263 -8.04 -3.96 -12.72
CA CYS A 263 -7.64 -4.03 -11.32
C CYS A 263 -7.91 -5.42 -10.74
#